data_24a10b8bfc0b00da41e01c13d11520da
#
_entry.id   24a10b8bfc0b00da41e01c13d11520da
#
_cell.length_a   1.000
_cell.length_b   1.000
_cell.length_c   1.000
_cell.angle_alpha   90.00
_cell.angle_beta   90.00
_cell.angle_gamma   90.00
#
_symmetry.space_group_name_H-M   'P 1'
#
loop_
_entity.id
_entity.type
_entity.pdbx_description
1 polymer ?
#
loop_
_entity_poly.entity_id
_entity_poly.type
_entity_poly.pdbx_seq_one_letter_code
_entity_poly.pdbx_strand_id
1 'polypeptide(L)'
;MSPEIARLVVEIFRKFHPPERAQYNLTPNELRLLKLLVEGHSYKTAAAEMGVSINTVAFHIQNIYAKLQVHSKSEAVAKALRAGIVH
;
A
#
# COMPACT_ATOMS: atom_id res chain seq x y z
N MET A 1 -21.89 -7.65 27.01
CA MET A 1 -20.42 -7.84 26.94
C MET A 1 -19.76 -6.76 27.78
N SER A 2 -18.78 -7.12 28.60
CA SER A 2 -18.09 -6.11 29.38
C SER A 2 -17.17 -5.26 28.49
N PRO A 3 -16.91 -4.01 28.89
CA PRO A 3 -16.00 -3.15 28.11
C PRO A 3 -14.59 -3.74 27.96
N GLU A 4 -14.15 -4.50 28.95
CA GLU A 4 -12.82 -5.14 28.92
C GLU A 4 -12.74 -6.22 27.85
N ILE A 5 -13.79 -7.04 27.76
CA ILE A 5 -13.86 -8.09 26.73
C ILE A 5 -13.96 -7.48 25.35
N ALA A 6 -14.76 -6.42 25.19
CA ALA A 6 -14.89 -5.73 23.91
C ALA A 6 -13.56 -5.17 23.45
N ARG A 7 -12.79 -4.57 24.37
CA ARG A 7 -11.46 -4.03 24.05
C ARG A 7 -10.50 -5.14 23.61
N LEU A 8 -10.52 -6.27 24.31
CA LEU A 8 -9.67 -7.41 23.98
C LEU A 8 -9.98 -7.95 22.60
N VAL A 9 -11.27 -8.07 22.27
CA VAL A 9 -11.70 -8.53 20.93
C VAL A 9 -11.19 -7.58 19.86
N VAL A 10 -11.29 -6.27 20.06
CA VAL A 10 -10.80 -5.27 19.10
C VAL A 10 -9.28 -5.39 18.92
N GLU A 11 -8.54 -5.58 20.01
CA GLU A 11 -7.09 -5.73 19.93
C GLU A 11 -6.70 -7.00 19.16
N ILE A 12 -7.38 -8.12 19.41
CA ILE A 12 -7.15 -9.36 18.69
C ILE A 12 -7.45 -9.17 17.20
N PHE A 13 -8.57 -8.54 16.89
CA PHE A 13 -8.95 -8.26 15.51
C PHE A 13 -7.89 -7.44 14.79
N ARG A 14 -7.39 -6.37 15.40
CA ARG A 14 -6.35 -5.54 14.81
C ARG A 14 -5.05 -6.30 14.58
N LYS A 15 -4.72 -7.23 15.50
CA LYS A 15 -3.50 -8.02 15.39
C LYS A 15 -3.56 -8.99 14.22
N PHE A 16 -4.71 -9.66 14.01
CA PHE A 16 -4.85 -10.67 12.98
C PHE A 16 -5.37 -10.11 11.65
N HIS A 17 -5.95 -8.91 11.67
CA HIS A 17 -6.46 -8.24 10.48
C HIS A 17 -5.89 -6.82 10.42
N PRO A 18 -4.59 -6.68 10.08
CA PRO A 18 -3.99 -5.35 9.94
C PRO A 18 -4.78 -4.55 8.90
N PRO A 19 -5.28 -3.35 9.27
CA PRO A 19 -6.37 -2.73 8.53
C PRO A 19 -6.08 -2.54 7.05
N GLU A 20 -5.33 -1.62 6.61
CA GLU A 20 -5.32 -1.20 5.21
C GLU A 20 -4.55 -2.13 4.28
N ARG A 21 -3.43 -2.69 4.74
CA ARG A 21 -2.60 -3.57 3.91
C ARG A 21 -3.32 -4.84 3.54
N ALA A 22 -3.99 -5.48 4.50
CA ALA A 22 -4.74 -6.70 4.26
C ALA A 22 -5.92 -6.45 3.33
N GLN A 23 -6.56 -5.28 3.44
CA GLN A 23 -7.72 -4.92 2.64
C GLN A 23 -7.39 -4.87 1.15
N TYR A 24 -6.23 -4.35 0.78
CA TYR A 24 -5.85 -4.18 -0.62
C TYR A 24 -4.97 -5.32 -1.14
N ASN A 25 -4.52 -6.20 -0.26
CA ASN A 25 -3.73 -7.39 -0.63
C ASN A 25 -2.49 -7.04 -1.46
N LEU A 26 -1.78 -5.99 -1.06
CA LEU A 26 -0.57 -5.56 -1.74
C LEU A 26 0.61 -6.46 -1.37
N THR A 27 1.41 -6.82 -2.38
CA THR A 27 2.65 -7.58 -2.15
C THR A 27 3.71 -6.67 -1.53
N PRO A 28 4.78 -7.24 -0.90
CA PRO A 28 5.87 -6.42 -0.37
C PRO A 28 6.52 -5.52 -1.43
N ASN A 29 6.67 -6.01 -2.65
CA ASN A 29 7.23 -5.20 -3.74
C ASN A 29 6.31 -4.06 -4.12
N GLU A 30 5.00 -4.32 -4.16
CA GLU A 30 4.01 -3.28 -4.44
C GLU A 30 4.00 -2.21 -3.35
N LEU A 31 4.06 -2.62 -2.09
CA LEU A 31 4.14 -1.68 -0.98
C LEU A 31 5.40 -0.83 -1.04
N ARG A 32 6.53 -1.44 -1.36
CA ARG A 32 7.80 -0.72 -1.49
C ARG A 32 7.72 0.31 -2.61
N LEU A 33 7.18 -0.08 -3.76
CA LEU A 33 7.02 0.84 -4.89
C LEU A 33 6.09 1.99 -4.53
N LEU A 34 4.94 1.69 -3.92
CA LEU A 34 3.99 2.71 -3.51
C LEU A 34 4.62 3.71 -2.54
N LYS A 35 5.43 3.23 -1.60
CA LYS A 35 6.16 4.10 -0.68
C LYS A 35 7.11 5.02 -1.42
N LEU A 36 7.85 4.50 -2.40
CA LEU A 36 8.76 5.32 -3.20
C LEU A 36 8.00 6.41 -3.96
N LEU A 37 6.83 6.09 -4.52
CA LEU A 37 6.00 7.08 -5.20
C LEU A 37 5.52 8.17 -4.24
N VAL A 38 5.13 7.80 -3.03
CA VAL A 38 4.71 8.76 -2.01
C VAL A 38 5.88 9.68 -1.64
N GLU A 39 7.10 9.16 -1.63
CA GLU A 39 8.30 9.95 -1.35
C GLU A 39 8.70 10.86 -2.52
N GLY A 40 8.01 10.79 -3.64
CA GLY A 40 8.25 11.67 -4.77
C GLY A 40 9.07 11.08 -5.91
N HIS A 41 9.35 9.79 -5.87
CA HIS A 41 10.11 9.15 -6.95
C HIS A 41 9.29 9.07 -8.24
N SER A 42 9.97 9.23 -9.37
CA SER A 42 9.42 8.90 -10.66
C SER A 42 9.49 7.38 -10.87
N TYR A 43 8.86 6.88 -11.93
CA TYR A 43 8.97 5.45 -12.24
C TYR A 43 10.43 5.05 -12.52
N LYS A 44 11.18 5.93 -13.18
CA LYS A 44 12.59 5.69 -13.47
C LYS A 44 13.43 5.61 -12.20
N THR A 45 13.28 6.56 -11.30
CA THR A 45 14.05 6.56 -10.06
C THR A 45 13.60 5.44 -9.13
N ALA A 46 12.31 5.11 -9.10
CA ALA A 46 11.81 3.98 -8.34
C ALA A 46 12.40 2.67 -8.86
N ALA A 47 12.47 2.50 -10.18
CA ALA A 47 13.10 1.31 -10.78
C ALA A 47 14.56 1.18 -10.34
N ALA A 48 15.31 2.29 -10.34
CA ALA A 48 16.69 2.29 -9.91
C ALA A 48 16.82 1.90 -8.43
N GLU A 49 15.96 2.45 -7.57
CA GLU A 49 15.95 2.12 -6.13
C GLU A 49 15.61 0.66 -5.88
N MET A 50 14.71 0.09 -6.67
CA MET A 50 14.30 -1.30 -6.51
C MET A 50 15.22 -2.28 -7.23
N GLY A 51 16.15 -1.80 -8.05
CA GLY A 51 17.03 -2.65 -8.82
C GLY A 51 16.34 -3.45 -9.92
N VAL A 52 15.30 -2.88 -10.52
CA VAL A 52 14.52 -3.52 -11.58
C VAL A 52 14.38 -2.59 -12.78
N SER A 53 13.86 -3.12 -13.89
CA SER A 53 13.61 -2.31 -15.09
C SER A 53 12.37 -1.44 -14.93
N ILE A 54 12.28 -0.41 -15.77
CA ILE A 54 11.08 0.44 -15.81
C ILE A 54 9.86 -0.39 -16.21
N ASN A 55 10.03 -1.36 -17.11
CA ASN A 55 8.94 -2.26 -17.50
C ASN A 55 8.39 -3.05 -16.31
N THR A 56 9.26 -3.50 -15.42
CA THR A 56 8.85 -4.20 -14.19
C THR A 56 8.08 -3.26 -13.27
N VAL A 57 8.55 -2.02 -13.13
CA VAL A 57 7.82 -1.01 -12.36
C VAL A 57 6.44 -0.77 -12.96
N ALA A 58 6.35 -0.63 -14.28
CA ALA A 58 5.07 -0.42 -14.95
C ALA A 58 4.09 -1.58 -14.69
N PHE A 59 4.60 -2.82 -14.69
CA PHE A 59 3.80 -3.99 -14.36
C PHE A 59 3.25 -3.90 -12.93
N HIS A 60 4.11 -3.58 -11.96
CA HIS A 60 3.68 -3.43 -10.57
C HIS A 60 2.69 -2.28 -10.41
N ILE A 61 2.90 -1.19 -11.13
CA ILE A 61 2.01 -0.02 -11.08
C ILE A 61 0.59 -0.41 -11.53
N GLN A 62 0.46 -1.15 -12.62
CA GLN A 62 -0.86 -1.59 -13.09
C GLN A 62 -1.57 -2.44 -12.03
N ASN A 63 -0.84 -3.33 -11.38
CA ASN A 63 -1.41 -4.15 -10.32
C ASN A 63 -1.82 -3.32 -9.11
N ILE A 64 -1.00 -2.35 -8.72
CA ILE A 64 -1.32 -1.44 -7.61
C ILE A 64 -2.58 -0.64 -7.94
N TYR A 65 -2.66 -0.07 -9.15
CA TYR A 65 -3.83 0.73 -9.54
C TYR A 65 -5.10 -0.11 -9.53
N ALA A 66 -5.03 -1.35 -10.01
CA ALA A 66 -6.17 -2.25 -9.99
C ALA A 66 -6.60 -2.57 -8.56
N LYS A 67 -5.63 -2.88 -7.68
CA LYS A 67 -5.93 -3.23 -6.28
C LYS A 67 -6.48 -2.04 -5.50
N LEU A 68 -5.96 -0.84 -5.73
CA LEU A 68 -6.43 0.38 -5.07
C LEU A 68 -7.65 0.98 -5.75
N GLN A 69 -8.02 0.51 -6.94
CA GLN A 69 -9.12 1.04 -7.74
C GLN A 69 -8.92 2.51 -8.05
N VAL A 70 -7.73 2.83 -8.54
CA VAL A 70 -7.34 4.19 -8.95
C VAL A 70 -6.85 4.17 -10.38
N HIS A 71 -6.75 5.33 -11.00
CA HIS A 71 -6.42 5.46 -12.43
C HIS A 71 -5.18 6.32 -12.70
N SER A 72 -4.54 6.86 -11.67
CA SER A 72 -3.38 7.72 -11.85
C SER A 72 -2.45 7.62 -10.65
N LYS A 73 -1.20 8.07 -10.86
CA LYS A 73 -0.20 8.16 -9.80
C LYS A 73 -0.68 9.04 -8.66
N SER A 74 -1.25 10.20 -8.99
CA SER A 74 -1.74 11.14 -7.97
C SER A 74 -2.84 10.52 -7.11
N GLU A 75 -3.77 9.79 -7.73
CA GLU A 75 -4.82 9.10 -7.00
C GLU A 75 -4.25 8.01 -6.10
N ALA A 76 -3.27 7.25 -6.59
CA ALA A 76 -2.64 6.19 -5.81
C ALA A 76 -1.92 6.76 -4.59
N VAL A 77 -1.15 7.83 -4.77
CA VAL A 77 -0.43 8.48 -3.68
C VAL A 77 -1.41 9.05 -2.65
N ALA A 78 -2.44 9.74 -3.10
CA ALA A 78 -3.45 10.31 -2.21
C ALA A 78 -4.15 9.23 -1.41
N LYS A 79 -4.53 8.14 -2.06
CA LYS A 79 -5.21 7.03 -1.39
C LYS A 79 -4.29 6.34 -0.39
N ALA A 80 -3.03 6.13 -0.73
CA ALA A 80 -2.05 5.52 0.15
C ALA A 80 -1.87 6.32 1.44
N LEU A 81 -1.84 7.65 1.33
CA LEU A 81 -1.72 8.52 2.49
C LEU A 81 -3.01 8.55 3.32
N ARG A 82 -4.18 8.68 2.68
CA ARG A 82 -5.46 8.74 3.39
C ARG A 82 -5.78 7.43 4.10
N ALA A 83 -5.49 6.32 3.47
CA ALA A 83 -5.80 5.00 4.02
C ALA A 83 -4.72 4.49 4.98
N GLY A 84 -3.61 5.22 5.14
CA GLY A 84 -2.52 4.80 6.01
C GLY A 84 -1.76 3.58 5.52
N ILE A 85 -1.80 3.30 4.21
CA ILE A 85 -1.09 2.16 3.62
C ILE A 85 0.42 2.34 3.74
N VAL A 86 0.88 3.57 3.55
CA VAL A 86 2.29 3.96 3.72
C VAL A 86 2.36 5.19 4.61
N HIS A 87 3.52 5.37 5.23
CA HIS A 87 3.76 6.48 6.15
C HIS A 87 4.85 7.40 5.62
#